data_5fbe387ce9da4dce8f0ed61f5a06fac5
#
_entry.id   5fbe387ce9da4dce8f0ed61f5a06fac5
#
_cell.length_a   1.000
_cell.length_b   1.000
_cell.length_c   1.000
_cell.angle_alpha   90.00
_cell.angle_beta   90.00
_cell.angle_gamma   90.00
#
_symmetry.space_group_name_H-M   'P 1'
#
loop_
_entity.id
_entity.type
_entity.pdbx_description
1 polymer ?
#
loop_
_entity_poly.entity_id
_entity_poly.type
_entity_poly.pdbx_seq_one_letter_code
_entity_poly.pdbx_strand_id
1 'polypeptide(L)'
;MNKVIIGTTFVGGYLGWKALSNMESYREYLDKKYGRKMMDAVGYFGGALQLGAVVGVSRGWVSNTSFFYHGLSFVGSSGLLATAYYHNALAPVLVNMIWMGMNVVGMIEGISNQAAIDLIVDEKSYLPTALTS
;
A
#
# COMPACT_ATOMS: atom_id res chain seq x y z
N MET A 1 14.61 -15.53 -12.35
CA MET A 1 13.29 -15.05 -11.89
C MET A 1 12.94 -15.84 -10.64
N ASN A 2 12.86 -15.17 -9.49
CA ASN A 2 12.86 -15.84 -8.19
C ASN A 2 11.56 -16.64 -7.96
N LYS A 3 11.68 -17.89 -7.50
CA LYS A 3 10.57 -18.78 -7.12
C LYS A 3 9.60 -18.14 -6.10
N VAL A 4 10.08 -17.17 -5.33
CA VAL A 4 9.28 -16.39 -4.36
C VAL A 4 8.24 -15.50 -5.07
N ILE A 5 8.59 -14.86 -6.20
CA ILE A 5 7.68 -13.99 -6.95
C ILE A 5 6.53 -14.81 -7.57
N ILE A 6 6.84 -16.02 -8.07
CA ILE A 6 5.82 -16.89 -8.66
C ILE A 6 4.85 -17.41 -7.58
N GLY A 7 5.37 -17.78 -6.40
CA GLY A 7 4.55 -18.25 -5.28
C GLY A 7 3.59 -17.17 -4.75
N THR A 8 4.05 -15.94 -4.58
CA THR A 8 3.23 -14.82 -4.11
C THR A 8 2.16 -14.41 -5.13
N THR A 9 2.45 -14.49 -6.41
CA THR A 9 1.47 -14.20 -7.49
C THR A 9 0.37 -15.25 -7.53
N PHE A 10 0.69 -16.54 -7.34
CA PHE A 10 -0.31 -17.62 -7.32
C PHE A 10 -1.20 -17.56 -6.07
N VAL A 11 -0.63 -17.33 -4.89
CA VAL A 11 -1.40 -17.19 -3.64
C VAL A 11 -2.28 -15.93 -3.68
N GLY A 12 -1.75 -14.81 -4.16
CA GLY A 12 -2.53 -13.59 -4.35
C GLY A 12 -3.68 -13.77 -5.36
N GLY A 13 -3.45 -14.46 -6.46
CA GLY A 13 -4.48 -14.79 -7.45
C GLY A 13 -5.58 -15.69 -6.89
N TYR A 14 -5.23 -16.74 -6.12
CA TYR A 14 -6.22 -17.64 -5.50
C TYR A 14 -7.05 -16.93 -4.43
N LEU A 15 -6.41 -16.15 -3.55
CA LEU A 15 -7.12 -15.38 -2.53
C LEU A 15 -8.02 -14.32 -3.15
N GLY A 16 -7.56 -13.66 -4.22
CA GLY A 16 -8.36 -12.71 -4.98
C GLY A 16 -9.57 -13.37 -5.62
N TRP A 17 -9.42 -14.54 -6.26
CA TRP A 17 -10.51 -15.31 -6.83
C TRP A 17 -11.53 -15.74 -5.78
N LYS A 18 -11.08 -16.25 -4.65
CA LYS A 18 -11.95 -16.67 -3.54
C LYS A 18 -12.69 -15.48 -2.93
N ALA A 19 -12.04 -14.33 -2.82
CA ALA A 19 -12.70 -13.09 -2.40
C ALA A 19 -13.79 -12.66 -3.39
N LEU A 20 -13.51 -12.70 -4.70
CA LEU A 20 -14.48 -12.33 -5.74
C LEU A 20 -15.68 -13.28 -5.79
N SER A 21 -15.49 -14.58 -5.56
CA SER A 21 -16.59 -15.57 -5.56
C SER A 21 -17.57 -15.40 -4.41
N ASN A 22 -17.19 -14.73 -3.33
CA ASN A 22 -18.04 -14.49 -2.15
C ASN A 22 -18.54 -13.04 -2.03
N MET A 23 -18.47 -12.28 -3.09
CA MET A 23 -18.76 -10.84 -3.08
C MET A 23 -20.17 -10.50 -2.57
N GLU A 24 -21.20 -11.22 -3.01
CA GLU A 24 -22.59 -10.95 -2.60
C GLU A 24 -22.81 -11.20 -1.11
N SER A 25 -22.31 -12.32 -0.60
CA SER A 25 -22.45 -12.68 0.81
C SER A 25 -21.72 -11.68 1.75
N TYR A 26 -20.57 -11.18 1.31
CA TYR A 26 -19.82 -10.16 2.05
C TYR A 26 -20.51 -8.79 2.02
N ARG A 27 -21.12 -8.44 0.90
CA ARG A 27 -21.91 -7.20 0.75
C ARG A 27 -23.08 -7.18 1.71
N GLU A 28 -23.87 -8.24 1.75
CA GLU A 28 -25.00 -8.35 2.69
C GLU A 28 -24.55 -8.21 4.17
N TYR A 29 -23.44 -8.86 4.51
CA TYR A 29 -22.85 -8.74 5.84
C TYR A 29 -22.44 -7.31 6.18
N LEU A 30 -21.74 -6.64 5.25
CA LEU A 30 -21.27 -5.27 5.44
C LEU A 30 -22.43 -4.27 5.50
N ASP A 31 -23.45 -4.45 4.66
CA ASP A 31 -24.64 -3.59 4.64
C ASP A 31 -25.42 -3.67 5.95
N LYS A 32 -25.60 -4.88 6.45
CA LYS A 32 -26.27 -5.14 7.73
C LYS A 32 -25.49 -4.58 8.93
N LYS A 33 -24.16 -4.62 8.88
CA LYS A 33 -23.29 -4.24 9.99
C LYS A 33 -22.95 -2.75 10.01
N TYR A 34 -22.64 -2.17 8.86
CA TYR A 34 -22.09 -0.81 8.74
C TYR A 34 -22.96 0.14 7.94
N GLY A 35 -23.78 -0.38 7.04
CA GLY A 35 -24.62 0.38 6.13
C GLY A 35 -23.84 1.10 5.01
N ARG A 36 -24.57 1.48 3.96
CA ARG A 36 -24.01 2.08 2.75
C ARG A 36 -23.20 3.37 3.02
N LYS A 37 -23.75 4.27 3.86
CA LYS A 37 -23.09 5.56 4.16
C LYS A 37 -21.71 5.39 4.78
N MET A 38 -21.54 4.39 5.64
CA MET A 38 -20.24 4.10 6.25
C MET A 38 -19.26 3.57 5.22
N MET A 39 -19.70 2.69 4.30
CA MET A 39 -18.85 2.16 3.25
C MET A 39 -18.41 3.24 2.25
N ASP A 40 -19.30 4.15 1.90
CA ASP A 40 -18.98 5.32 1.08
C ASP A 40 -17.96 6.23 1.77
N ALA A 41 -18.14 6.49 3.07
CA ALA A 41 -17.20 7.30 3.86
C ALA A 41 -15.79 6.67 3.92
N VAL A 42 -15.70 5.34 4.06
CA VAL A 42 -14.42 4.61 4.01
C VAL A 42 -13.73 4.80 2.66
N GLY A 43 -14.48 4.76 1.57
CA GLY A 43 -13.95 5.01 0.23
C GLY A 43 -13.46 6.44 0.03
N TYR A 44 -14.24 7.44 0.44
CA TYR A 44 -13.82 8.85 0.36
C TYR A 44 -12.58 9.12 1.20
N PHE A 45 -12.52 8.59 2.40
CA PHE A 45 -11.35 8.72 3.26
C PHE A 45 -10.12 8.02 2.64
N GLY A 46 -10.29 6.80 2.13
CA GLY A 46 -9.23 6.09 1.44
C GLY A 46 -8.70 6.85 0.21
N GLY A 47 -9.61 7.39 -0.60
CA GLY A 47 -9.27 8.24 -1.74
C GLY A 47 -8.52 9.51 -1.34
N ALA A 48 -8.96 10.19 -0.28
CA ALA A 48 -8.29 11.38 0.24
C ALA A 48 -6.86 11.08 0.73
N LEU A 49 -6.64 9.96 1.42
CA LEU A 49 -5.31 9.52 1.84
C LEU A 49 -4.40 9.25 0.65
N GLN A 50 -4.90 8.55 -0.36
CA GLN A 50 -4.11 8.23 -1.55
C GLN A 50 -3.76 9.48 -2.36
N LEU A 51 -4.72 10.38 -2.56
CA LEU A 51 -4.46 11.67 -3.21
C LEU A 51 -3.50 12.53 -2.39
N GLY A 52 -3.63 12.55 -1.07
CA GLY A 52 -2.71 13.25 -0.17
C GLY A 52 -1.28 12.72 -0.29
N ALA A 53 -1.10 11.41 -0.39
CA ALA A 53 0.20 10.79 -0.62
C ALA A 53 0.82 11.26 -1.96
N VAL A 54 0.03 11.24 -3.04
CA VAL A 54 0.49 11.70 -4.37
C VAL A 54 0.84 13.18 -4.36
N VAL A 55 0.02 14.03 -3.74
CA VAL A 55 0.31 15.46 -3.58
C VAL A 55 1.57 15.69 -2.76
N GLY A 56 1.75 14.93 -1.67
CA GLY A 56 2.96 15.01 -0.83
C GLY A 56 4.24 14.72 -1.62
N VAL A 57 4.21 13.71 -2.49
CA VAL A 57 5.33 13.40 -3.38
C VAL A 57 5.54 14.48 -4.45
N SER A 58 4.47 14.92 -5.11
CA SER A 58 4.55 15.92 -6.16
C SER A 58 5.03 17.29 -5.66
N ARG A 59 4.83 17.58 -4.38
CA ARG A 59 5.35 18.78 -3.70
C ARG A 59 6.74 18.60 -3.09
N GLY A 60 7.31 17.40 -3.17
CA GLY A 60 8.60 17.10 -2.58
C GLY A 60 8.60 17.00 -1.05
N TRP A 61 7.42 16.94 -0.42
CA TRP A 61 7.31 16.81 1.05
C TRP A 61 7.65 15.39 1.54
N VAL A 62 7.42 14.41 0.68
CA VAL A 62 7.64 13.00 0.96
C VAL A 62 8.34 12.36 -0.24
N SER A 63 9.33 11.51 0.00
CA SER A 63 9.95 10.72 -1.07
C SER A 63 8.99 9.63 -1.54
N ASN A 64 8.94 9.40 -2.85
CA ASN A 64 8.18 8.30 -3.46
C ASN A 64 8.72 6.90 -3.11
N THR A 65 9.92 6.82 -2.57
CA THR A 65 10.56 5.57 -2.08
C THR A 65 10.46 5.41 -0.57
N SER A 66 9.80 6.34 0.14
CA SER A 66 9.70 6.28 1.59
C SER A 66 8.65 5.25 2.04
N PHE A 67 8.96 4.59 3.16
CA PHE A 67 7.99 3.72 3.84
C PHE A 67 6.67 4.46 4.15
N PHE A 68 6.76 5.73 4.53
CA PHE A 68 5.58 6.54 4.86
C PHE A 68 4.64 6.72 3.66
N TYR A 69 5.18 7.04 2.48
CA TYR A 69 4.39 7.17 1.25
C TYR A 69 3.64 5.89 0.92
N HIS A 70 4.37 4.76 0.90
CA HIS A 70 3.78 3.47 0.58
C HIS A 70 2.79 2.99 1.64
N GLY A 71 3.05 3.26 2.92
CA GLY A 71 2.14 2.96 4.02
C GLY A 71 0.83 3.74 3.91
N LEU A 72 0.91 5.05 3.66
CA LEU A 72 -0.27 5.90 3.48
C LEU A 72 -1.08 5.49 2.25
N SER A 73 -0.41 5.22 1.13
CA SER A 73 -1.02 4.70 -0.10
C SER A 73 -1.68 3.34 0.10
N PHE A 74 -1.06 2.44 0.88
CA PHE A 74 -1.62 1.13 1.20
C PHE A 74 -2.92 1.25 1.99
N VAL A 75 -2.95 2.08 3.03
CA VAL A 75 -4.17 2.34 3.82
C VAL A 75 -5.26 2.96 2.95
N GLY A 76 -4.90 3.94 2.12
CA GLY A 76 -5.83 4.56 1.17
C GLY A 76 -6.43 3.57 0.19
N SER A 77 -5.60 2.74 -0.42
CA SER A 77 -6.04 1.68 -1.35
C SER A 77 -6.90 0.63 -0.69
N SER A 78 -6.66 0.31 0.60
CA SER A 78 -7.50 -0.62 1.36
C SER A 78 -8.92 -0.09 1.54
N GLY A 79 -9.07 1.20 1.84
CA GLY A 79 -10.39 1.86 1.93
C GLY A 79 -11.12 1.88 0.59
N LEU A 80 -10.41 2.22 -0.50
CA LEU A 80 -10.97 2.18 -1.86
C LEU A 80 -11.36 0.76 -2.29
N LEU A 81 -10.53 -0.24 -1.96
CA LEU A 81 -10.82 -1.64 -2.22
C LEU A 81 -12.08 -2.11 -1.50
N ALA A 82 -12.21 -1.80 -0.21
CA ALA A 82 -13.39 -2.17 0.58
C ALA A 82 -14.68 -1.58 0.00
N THR A 83 -14.65 -0.30 -0.39
CA THR A 83 -15.80 0.38 -1.02
C THR A 83 -16.08 -0.16 -2.42
N ALA A 84 -15.06 -0.37 -3.25
CA ALA A 84 -15.23 -0.95 -4.58
C ALA A 84 -15.82 -2.36 -4.51
N TYR A 85 -15.37 -3.16 -3.55
CA TYR A 85 -15.91 -4.49 -3.29
C TYR A 85 -17.39 -4.45 -2.86
N TYR A 86 -17.73 -3.53 -1.95
CA TYR A 86 -19.10 -3.31 -1.51
C TYR A 86 -20.04 -2.92 -2.66
N HIS A 87 -19.56 -2.10 -3.60
CA HIS A 87 -20.35 -1.66 -4.77
C HIS A 87 -20.31 -2.62 -5.97
N ASN A 88 -19.71 -3.81 -5.84
CA ASN A 88 -19.52 -4.77 -6.94
C ASN A 88 -18.75 -4.18 -8.15
N ALA A 89 -17.86 -3.25 -7.90
CA ALA A 89 -17.07 -2.58 -8.92
C ALA A 89 -15.77 -3.37 -9.19
N LEU A 90 -15.85 -4.39 -10.04
CA LEU A 90 -14.74 -5.34 -10.27
C LEU A 90 -13.44 -4.66 -10.74
N ALA A 91 -13.53 -3.71 -11.67
CA ALA A 91 -12.34 -3.04 -12.20
C ALA A 91 -11.58 -2.24 -11.11
N PRO A 92 -12.21 -1.39 -10.28
CA PRO A 92 -11.55 -0.77 -9.13
C PRO A 92 -11.03 -1.77 -8.10
N VAL A 93 -11.72 -2.91 -7.87
CA VAL A 93 -11.23 -3.97 -6.98
C VAL A 93 -9.88 -4.47 -7.46
N LEU A 94 -9.78 -4.88 -8.72
CA LEU A 94 -8.54 -5.40 -9.31
C LEU A 94 -7.41 -4.36 -9.28
N VAL A 95 -7.70 -3.12 -9.67
CA VAL A 95 -6.71 -2.04 -9.67
C VAL A 95 -6.16 -1.80 -8.26
N ASN A 96 -7.03 -1.70 -7.24
CA ASN A 96 -6.58 -1.45 -5.88
C ASN A 96 -5.83 -2.65 -5.27
N MET A 97 -6.17 -3.89 -5.65
CA MET A 97 -5.39 -5.08 -5.25
C MET A 97 -3.96 -5.03 -5.79
N ILE A 98 -3.80 -4.69 -7.08
CA ILE A 98 -2.47 -4.54 -7.69
C ILE A 98 -1.70 -3.41 -7.00
N TRP A 99 -2.36 -2.27 -6.79
CA TRP A 99 -1.75 -1.10 -6.13
C TRP A 99 -1.31 -1.41 -4.71
N MET A 100 -2.10 -2.14 -3.93
CA MET A 100 -1.71 -2.62 -2.59
C MET A 100 -0.47 -3.51 -2.65
N GLY A 101 -0.41 -4.43 -3.61
CA GLY A 101 0.77 -5.28 -3.81
C GLY A 101 2.03 -4.46 -4.10
N MET A 102 1.94 -3.45 -4.96
CA MET A 102 3.04 -2.53 -5.27
C MET A 102 3.48 -1.72 -4.04
N ASN A 103 2.54 -1.27 -3.21
CA ASN A 103 2.86 -0.55 -1.99
C ASN A 103 3.58 -1.44 -0.95
N VAL A 104 3.23 -2.72 -0.84
CA VAL A 104 3.97 -3.66 0.03
C VAL A 104 5.42 -3.80 -0.41
N VAL A 105 5.66 -3.97 -1.71
CA VAL A 105 7.03 -4.02 -2.26
C VAL A 105 7.78 -2.72 -1.97
N GLY A 106 7.17 -1.57 -2.22
CA GLY A 106 7.78 -0.27 -1.94
C GLY A 106 8.07 -0.01 -0.46
N MET A 107 7.24 -0.52 0.46
CA MET A 107 7.54 -0.46 1.90
C MET A 107 8.79 -1.27 2.26
N ILE A 108 8.93 -2.48 1.70
CA ILE A 108 10.10 -3.34 1.93
C ILE A 108 11.37 -2.66 1.40
N GLU A 109 11.32 -2.11 0.19
CA GLU A 109 12.43 -1.37 -0.41
C GLU A 109 12.79 -0.12 0.40
N GLY A 110 11.79 0.61 0.87
CA GLY A 110 11.99 1.80 1.70
C GLY A 110 12.72 1.49 3.02
N ILE A 111 12.38 0.39 3.68
CA ILE A 111 13.08 -0.08 4.88
C ILE A 111 14.53 -0.46 4.56
N SER A 112 14.75 -1.20 3.47
CA SER A 112 16.09 -1.64 3.06
C SER A 112 17.00 -0.45 2.74
N ASN A 113 16.48 0.55 2.04
CA ASN A 113 17.23 1.75 1.69
C ASN A 113 17.57 2.58 2.92
N GLN A 114 16.66 2.71 3.88
CA GLN A 114 16.92 3.43 5.13
C GLN A 114 18.02 2.72 5.95
N ALA A 115 17.96 1.42 6.09
CA ALA A 115 18.97 0.65 6.79
C ALA A 115 20.37 0.79 6.15
N ALA A 116 20.44 0.83 4.82
CA ALA A 116 21.70 1.04 4.10
C ALA A 116 22.27 2.46 4.35
N ILE A 117 21.42 3.48 4.40
CA ILE A 117 21.83 4.87 4.69
C ILE A 117 22.36 4.96 6.13
N ASP A 118 21.66 4.37 7.08
CA ASP A 118 22.04 4.40 8.50
C ASP A 118 23.41 3.74 8.72
N LEU A 119 23.69 2.62 8.03
CA LEU A 119 25.01 1.98 8.08
C LEU A 119 26.14 2.87 7.54
N ILE A 120 25.89 3.58 6.43
CA ILE A 120 26.90 4.48 5.83
C ILE A 120 27.16 5.70 6.73
N VAL A 121 26.12 6.22 7.37
CA VAL A 121 26.24 7.36 8.29
C VAL A 121 27.04 6.97 9.54
N ASP A 122 26.77 5.79 10.07
CA ASP A 122 27.48 5.26 11.24
C ASP A 122 28.96 5.03 10.93
N GLU A 123 29.28 4.41 9.78
CA GLU A 123 30.67 4.21 9.34
C GLU A 123 31.44 5.55 9.22
N LYS A 124 30.82 6.58 8.67
CA LYS A 124 31.44 7.91 8.57
C LYS A 124 31.70 8.57 9.92
N SER A 125 30.93 8.26 10.95
CA SER A 125 31.08 8.80 12.29
C SER A 125 32.35 8.27 12.98
N TYR A 126 32.87 7.13 12.55
CA TYR A 126 34.09 6.51 13.09
C TYR A 126 35.37 6.91 12.34
N LEU A 127 35.29 7.64 11.22
CA LEU A 127 36.48 8.10 10.50
C LEU A 127 37.16 9.23 11.32
N PRO A 128 38.44 9.05 11.70
CA PRO A 128 39.16 10.07 12.46
C PRO A 128 39.29 11.36 11.65
N THR A 129 39.05 12.49 12.30
CA THR A 129 39.17 13.86 11.76
C THR A 129 40.60 14.19 11.24
N ALA A 130 41.52 13.24 11.30
CA ALA A 130 42.93 13.41 10.96
C ALA A 130 43.22 13.52 9.45
N LEU A 131 42.24 13.38 8.56
CA LEU A 131 42.46 13.45 7.11
C LEU A 131 41.95 14.77 6.49
N THR A 132 41.53 15.74 7.27
CA THR A 132 41.04 17.04 6.79
C THR A 132 41.93 18.22 7.10
N SER A 133 43.19 17.98 7.46
CA SER A 133 44.22 19.02 7.64
C SER A 133 45.21 19.09 6.49
#